data_23c336a37062ec7b804f0b813eacd246
#
_entry.id   23c336a37062ec7b804f0b813eacd246
#
_cell.length_a   1.000
_cell.length_b   1.000
_cell.length_c   1.000
_cell.angle_alpha   90.00
_cell.angle_beta   90.00
_cell.angle_gamma   90.00
#
_symmetry.space_group_name_H-M   'P 1'
#
loop_
_entity.id
_entity.type
_entity.pdbx_description
1 polymer ?
#
loop_
_entity_poly.entity_id
_entity_poly.type
_entity_poly.pdbx_seq_one_letter_code
_entity_poly.pdbx_strand_id
1 'polypeptide(L)'
;MKINTNLSSIIVQSSLKTSTNGLNQAIERMTTGFKINHAKDNAANYSISTKLSSKISGYQIAEDNALMGLDLVQTASSSLETMSNLTSRLRSLATQAQNGTYGYKSIDAINSEARSIVQELNRIKQTTEYNGINLLSSSGESVASSGQFIEEIIRRDTSGMTTLASVDETTSLTSGTYSISSAEELAKLAAMTDNGLIGENTEFVLANDIDLSVYSTGEGWTPIGSPSKKFTATFDGNGHVVSNLYIYRPNDNNQGLFGWASNADIKNVGLENVDVTGDCNVGGLVGNGSNSIISNCYATGDVVGGGWVGGLVGEGSSSTISNCYATGSVTGTRTYSNVGGLVGYGQNRIIISSSYSTGSVTGNNNVGGLLGYGGVTLDNAYYTDTTGQTNGIGSGTPSSGTAQLVTMDGLHELISQGILPDYKSKTVDKGSSKTYSLQIGINSDSSSQISFELSGIDISALDGLDLEEANALSTIDEVLKSINAEQTKLGALENRLESALEQIGVSYDNLVSTQSTIRDADIAEESSAYIRNQILQQAAATLMTTANQTPAIALQLL
;
A
#
# COMPACT_ATOMS: atom_id res chain seq x y z
N MET A 1 68.18 -2.35 -49.58
CA MET A 1 67.24 -1.58 -48.72
C MET A 1 65.94 -1.49 -49.41
N LYS A 2 64.78 -1.76 -48.70
CA LYS A 2 63.46 -1.52 -49.26
C LYS A 2 63.09 -0.08 -48.93
N ILE A 3 63.08 0.80 -49.92
CA ILE A 3 62.86 2.24 -49.73
C ILE A 3 61.39 2.55 -49.52
N ASN A 4 60.50 1.72 -50.04
CA ASN A 4 59.05 1.94 -49.94
C ASN A 4 58.43 1.45 -48.62
N THR A 5 59.16 0.75 -47.75
CA THR A 5 58.65 0.25 -46.48
C THR A 5 59.72 0.41 -45.41
N ASN A 6 59.61 1.44 -44.59
CA ASN A 6 60.52 1.66 -43.45
C ASN A 6 60.06 0.84 -42.24
N LEU A 7 60.53 -0.40 -42.15
CA LEU A 7 60.16 -1.32 -41.06
C LEU A 7 60.53 -0.75 -39.69
N SER A 8 61.68 -0.05 -39.57
CA SER A 8 62.09 0.57 -38.32
C SER A 8 61.10 1.64 -37.85
N SER A 9 60.57 2.48 -38.77
CA SER A 9 59.52 3.48 -38.45
C SER A 9 58.21 2.84 -38.03
N ILE A 10 57.82 1.75 -38.70
CA ILE A 10 56.58 1.01 -38.33
C ILE A 10 56.66 0.41 -36.92
N ILE A 11 57.84 -0.20 -36.57
CA ILE A 11 58.05 -0.75 -35.22
C ILE A 11 58.02 0.35 -34.17
N VAL A 12 58.67 1.48 -34.41
CA VAL A 12 58.69 2.63 -33.48
C VAL A 12 57.31 3.25 -33.35
N GLN A 13 56.55 3.36 -34.45
CA GLN A 13 55.18 3.84 -34.44
C GLN A 13 54.27 2.93 -33.61
N SER A 14 54.41 1.61 -33.71
CA SER A 14 53.69 0.65 -32.89
C SER A 14 54.06 0.80 -31.41
N SER A 15 55.33 0.97 -31.09
CA SER A 15 55.81 1.21 -29.71
C SER A 15 55.28 2.53 -29.15
N LEU A 16 55.28 3.60 -29.95
CA LEU A 16 54.72 4.90 -29.56
C LEU A 16 53.24 4.77 -29.24
N LYS A 17 52.45 4.11 -30.09
CA LYS A 17 51.04 3.85 -29.89
C LYS A 17 50.78 3.06 -28.59
N THR A 18 51.57 2.03 -28.33
CA THR A 18 51.48 1.21 -27.13
C THR A 18 51.77 2.04 -25.87
N SER A 19 52.87 2.84 -25.88
CA SER A 19 53.21 3.70 -24.76
C SER A 19 52.19 4.80 -24.50
N THR A 20 51.62 5.38 -25.57
CA THR A 20 50.54 6.38 -25.44
C THR A 20 49.26 5.76 -24.84
N ASN A 21 48.89 4.56 -25.27
CA ASN A 21 47.74 3.85 -24.69
C ASN A 21 47.99 3.50 -23.21
N GLY A 22 49.19 3.02 -22.87
CA GLY A 22 49.58 2.74 -21.48
C GLY A 22 49.59 4.00 -20.60
N LEU A 23 50.06 5.13 -21.17
CA LEU A 23 50.02 6.44 -20.48
C LEU A 23 48.58 6.89 -20.17
N ASN A 24 47.72 6.84 -21.16
CA ASN A 24 46.31 7.21 -21.01
C ASN A 24 45.59 6.32 -19.99
N GLN A 25 45.89 5.01 -20.00
CA GLN A 25 45.31 4.08 -19.03
C GLN A 25 45.82 4.35 -17.59
N ALA A 26 47.11 4.65 -17.42
CA ALA A 26 47.66 5.02 -16.12
C ALA A 26 47.02 6.34 -15.60
N ILE A 27 46.87 7.33 -16.48
CA ILE A 27 46.17 8.60 -16.14
C ILE A 27 44.73 8.33 -15.70
N GLU A 28 43.97 7.54 -16.45
CA GLU A 28 42.61 7.17 -16.13
C GLU A 28 42.51 6.50 -14.75
N ARG A 29 43.36 5.50 -14.49
CA ARG A 29 43.38 4.78 -13.21
C ARG A 29 43.81 5.64 -12.03
N MET A 30 44.80 6.52 -12.23
CA MET A 30 45.21 7.48 -11.20
C MET A 30 44.12 8.52 -10.91
N THR A 31 43.37 8.97 -11.93
CA THR A 31 42.34 9.97 -11.78
C THR A 31 41.08 9.39 -11.10
N THR A 32 40.73 8.14 -11.45
CA THR A 32 39.52 7.48 -10.88
C THR A 32 39.81 6.76 -9.57
N GLY A 33 41.09 6.42 -9.29
CA GLY A 33 41.46 5.54 -8.18
C GLY A 33 41.15 4.06 -8.44
N PHE A 34 40.65 3.70 -9.61
CA PHE A 34 40.27 2.33 -9.95
C PHE A 34 41.13 1.71 -11.02
N LYS A 35 41.58 0.46 -10.79
CA LYS A 35 42.29 -0.33 -11.82
C LYS A 35 41.38 -0.87 -12.91
N ILE A 36 40.03 -0.98 -12.61
CA ILE A 36 39.01 -1.44 -13.55
C ILE A 36 37.98 -0.35 -13.69
N ASN A 37 38.02 0.40 -14.78
CA ASN A 37 37.09 1.48 -15.12
C ASN A 37 36.02 1.03 -16.10
N HIS A 38 36.36 0.14 -17.02
CA HIS A 38 35.50 -0.33 -18.09
C HIS A 38 35.47 -1.86 -18.16
N ALA A 39 34.39 -2.41 -18.71
CA ALA A 39 34.27 -3.85 -18.94
C ALA A 39 35.39 -4.42 -19.83
N LYS A 40 35.97 -3.59 -20.71
CA LYS A 40 37.11 -3.97 -21.56
C LYS A 40 38.41 -4.25 -20.77
N ASP A 41 38.57 -3.67 -19.58
CA ASP A 41 39.77 -3.84 -18.75
C ASP A 41 39.81 -5.23 -18.12
N ASN A 42 38.67 -5.68 -17.58
CA ASN A 42 38.47 -7.05 -17.11
C ASN A 42 36.95 -7.29 -16.94
N ALA A 43 36.32 -7.93 -17.91
CA ALA A 43 34.89 -8.14 -17.95
C ALA A 43 34.34 -8.95 -16.74
N ALA A 44 35.12 -9.96 -16.29
CA ALA A 44 34.71 -10.79 -15.16
C ALA A 44 34.71 -9.98 -13.84
N ASN A 45 35.85 -9.30 -13.56
CA ASN A 45 35.98 -8.49 -12.34
C ASN A 45 35.07 -7.24 -12.38
N TYR A 46 34.82 -6.66 -13.55
CA TYR A 46 33.85 -5.57 -13.72
C TYR A 46 32.42 -6.03 -13.34
N SER A 47 32.00 -7.21 -13.84
CA SER A 47 30.71 -7.79 -13.49
C SER A 47 30.57 -8.09 -11.99
N ILE A 48 31.65 -8.64 -11.38
CA ILE A 48 31.70 -8.90 -9.94
C ILE A 48 31.59 -7.57 -9.15
N SER A 49 32.38 -6.57 -9.53
CA SER A 49 32.37 -5.25 -8.89
C SER A 49 31.00 -4.57 -8.97
N THR A 50 30.31 -4.67 -10.13
CA THR A 50 28.96 -4.12 -10.29
C THR A 50 27.95 -4.83 -9.38
N LYS A 51 28.02 -6.16 -9.29
CA LYS A 51 27.17 -6.93 -8.35
C LYS A 51 27.46 -6.58 -6.89
N LEU A 52 28.74 -6.38 -6.54
CA LEU A 52 29.11 -5.93 -5.18
C LEU A 52 28.59 -4.53 -4.90
N SER A 53 28.71 -3.58 -5.85
CA SER A 53 28.13 -2.23 -5.70
C SER A 53 26.63 -2.28 -5.43
N SER A 54 25.87 -3.10 -6.17
CA SER A 54 24.44 -3.27 -5.95
C SER A 54 24.13 -3.83 -4.57
N LYS A 55 24.93 -4.81 -4.10
CA LYS A 55 24.75 -5.36 -2.74
C LYS A 55 25.11 -4.34 -1.65
N ILE A 56 26.19 -3.60 -1.82
CA ILE A 56 26.63 -2.54 -0.91
C ILE A 56 25.52 -1.49 -0.76
N SER A 57 24.95 -1.02 -1.88
CA SER A 57 23.82 -0.09 -1.87
C SER A 57 22.57 -0.69 -1.19
N GLY A 58 22.31 -1.98 -1.42
CA GLY A 58 21.22 -2.68 -0.74
C GLY A 58 21.40 -2.76 0.78
N TYR A 59 22.62 -2.99 1.27
CA TYR A 59 22.90 -2.99 2.71
C TYR A 59 22.82 -1.60 3.34
N GLN A 60 23.18 -0.54 2.61
CA GLN A 60 22.96 0.84 3.08
C GLN A 60 21.48 1.13 3.32
N ILE A 61 20.63 0.77 2.34
CA ILE A 61 19.17 0.93 2.50
C ILE A 61 18.64 0.04 3.63
N ALA A 62 19.16 -1.17 3.80
CA ALA A 62 18.78 -2.06 4.89
C ALA A 62 19.18 -1.50 6.27
N GLU A 63 20.32 -0.84 6.36
CA GLU A 63 20.77 -0.11 7.55
C GLU A 63 19.83 1.05 7.89
N ASP A 64 19.49 1.89 6.89
CA ASP A 64 18.54 3.00 7.05
C ASP A 64 17.16 2.49 7.53
N ASN A 65 16.67 1.40 6.95
CA ASN A 65 15.40 0.79 7.36
C ASN A 65 15.45 0.26 8.80
N ALA A 66 16.57 -0.35 9.20
CA ALA A 66 16.74 -0.86 10.56
C ALA A 66 16.82 0.28 11.59
N LEU A 67 17.49 1.40 11.25
CA LEU A 67 17.54 2.61 12.07
C LEU A 67 16.16 3.23 12.23
N MET A 68 15.40 3.39 11.14
CA MET A 68 14.01 3.87 11.22
C MET A 68 13.13 2.96 12.08
N GLY A 69 13.34 1.65 12.00
CA GLY A 69 12.65 0.69 12.86
C GLY A 69 13.02 0.84 14.33
N LEU A 70 14.28 1.09 14.62
CA LEU A 70 14.78 1.34 15.97
C LEU A 70 14.17 2.62 16.57
N ASP A 71 14.14 3.71 15.80
CA ASP A 71 13.54 4.99 16.21
C ASP A 71 12.05 4.83 16.53
N LEU A 72 11.31 4.06 15.71
CA LEU A 72 9.91 3.75 15.93
C LEU A 72 9.72 3.00 17.27
N VAL A 73 10.54 1.97 17.51
CA VAL A 73 10.48 1.15 18.74
C VAL A 73 10.82 1.99 19.96
N GLN A 74 11.84 2.84 19.90
CA GLN A 74 12.24 3.73 20.98
C GLN A 74 11.15 4.78 21.29
N THR A 75 10.48 5.31 20.27
CA THR A 75 9.35 6.23 20.44
C THR A 75 8.21 5.57 21.19
N ALA A 76 7.84 4.34 20.82
CA ALA A 76 6.81 3.57 21.51
C ALA A 76 7.24 3.21 22.94
N SER A 77 8.47 2.75 23.13
CA SER A 77 9.02 2.33 24.43
C SER A 77 9.05 3.48 25.44
N SER A 78 9.50 4.67 25.04
CA SER A 78 9.55 5.85 25.91
C SER A 78 8.16 6.33 26.34
N SER A 79 7.19 6.23 25.45
CA SER A 79 5.80 6.56 25.74
C SER A 79 5.16 5.55 26.69
N LEU A 80 5.43 4.26 26.51
CA LEU A 80 4.98 3.22 27.44
C LEU A 80 5.62 3.35 28.82
N GLU A 81 6.89 3.75 28.91
CA GLU A 81 7.53 4.05 30.18
C GLU A 81 6.81 5.18 30.93
N THR A 82 6.45 6.25 30.22
CA THR A 82 5.67 7.34 30.79
C THR A 82 4.30 6.85 31.28
N MET A 83 3.60 6.03 30.48
CA MET A 83 2.32 5.44 30.86
C MET A 83 2.44 4.51 32.07
N SER A 84 3.51 3.71 32.16
CA SER A 84 3.80 2.84 33.30
C SER A 84 3.98 3.65 34.58
N ASN A 85 4.72 4.75 34.52
CA ASN A 85 4.94 5.66 35.64
C ASN A 85 3.64 6.32 36.11
N LEU A 86 2.81 6.81 35.18
CA LEU A 86 1.50 7.39 35.48
C LEU A 86 0.53 6.36 36.08
N THR A 87 0.51 5.13 35.55
CA THR A 87 -0.33 4.05 36.06
C THR A 87 0.13 3.62 37.46
N SER A 88 1.43 3.60 37.72
CA SER A 88 1.99 3.36 39.08
C SER A 88 1.59 4.49 40.04
N ARG A 89 1.54 5.74 39.61
CA ARG A 89 1.03 6.86 40.41
C ARG A 89 -0.46 6.68 40.70
N LEU A 90 -1.26 6.29 39.69
CA LEU A 90 -2.69 6.01 39.81
C LEU A 90 -2.92 4.90 40.87
N ARG A 91 -2.10 3.85 40.84
CA ARG A 91 -2.12 2.76 41.84
C ARG A 91 -1.87 3.27 43.24
N SER A 92 -0.91 4.19 43.40
CA SER A 92 -0.62 4.81 44.73
C SER A 92 -1.81 5.63 45.22
N LEU A 93 -2.48 6.36 44.37
CA LEU A 93 -3.71 7.12 44.67
C LEU A 93 -4.86 6.19 45.10
N ALA A 94 -5.06 5.07 44.37
CA ALA A 94 -6.07 4.08 44.70
C ALA A 94 -5.79 3.46 46.07
N THR A 95 -4.53 3.16 46.40
CA THR A 95 -4.14 2.68 47.74
C THR A 95 -4.43 3.72 48.81
N GLN A 96 -4.26 5.02 48.51
CA GLN A 96 -4.59 6.10 49.45
C GLN A 96 -6.09 6.24 49.63
N ALA A 97 -6.89 6.20 48.54
CA ALA A 97 -8.35 6.34 48.58
C ALA A 97 -9.01 5.24 49.41
N GLN A 98 -8.47 4.01 49.39
CA GLN A 98 -8.95 2.87 50.16
C GLN A 98 -8.58 2.92 51.64
N ASN A 99 -7.79 3.91 52.05
CA ASN A 99 -7.44 4.07 53.45
C ASN A 99 -8.53 4.87 54.20
N GLY A 100 -9.29 4.23 55.06
CA GLY A 100 -10.40 4.82 55.82
C GLY A 100 -10.05 5.97 56.77
N THR A 101 -8.79 6.46 56.79
CA THR A 101 -8.39 7.64 57.57
C THR A 101 -8.55 8.95 56.84
N TYR A 102 -8.83 8.93 55.51
CA TYR A 102 -9.04 10.11 54.69
C TYR A 102 -10.51 10.56 54.73
N GLY A 103 -10.73 11.85 54.99
CA GLY A 103 -12.08 12.44 54.94
C GLY A 103 -12.51 12.74 53.50
N TYR A 104 -13.83 12.88 53.27
CA TYR A 104 -14.47 13.08 51.98
C TYR A 104 -13.77 14.10 51.07
N LYS A 105 -13.34 15.25 51.58
CA LYS A 105 -12.64 16.26 50.78
C LYS A 105 -11.27 15.79 50.28
N SER A 106 -10.59 14.95 51.03
CA SER A 106 -9.30 14.41 50.62
C SER A 106 -9.45 13.34 49.56
N ILE A 107 -10.50 12.51 49.66
CA ILE A 107 -10.83 11.47 48.69
C ILE A 107 -11.27 12.12 47.36
N ASP A 108 -12.07 13.20 47.43
CA ASP A 108 -12.47 13.96 46.21
C ASP A 108 -11.25 14.56 45.50
N ALA A 109 -10.26 15.06 46.24
CA ALA A 109 -9.02 15.56 45.65
C ALA A 109 -8.19 14.42 45.00
N ILE A 110 -8.12 13.23 45.68
CA ILE A 110 -7.45 12.04 45.14
C ILE A 110 -8.12 11.59 43.82
N ASN A 111 -9.45 11.51 43.81
CA ASN A 111 -10.21 11.14 42.62
C ASN A 111 -10.07 12.18 41.51
N SER A 112 -9.91 13.46 41.82
CA SER A 112 -9.65 14.50 40.82
C SER A 112 -8.27 14.36 40.18
N GLU A 113 -7.22 14.06 40.98
CA GLU A 113 -5.88 13.75 40.46
C GLU A 113 -5.91 12.48 39.60
N ALA A 114 -6.59 11.44 40.05
CA ALA A 114 -6.74 10.20 39.29
C ALA A 114 -7.37 10.41 37.92
N ARG A 115 -8.46 11.18 37.86
CA ARG A 115 -9.09 11.56 36.56
C ARG A 115 -8.14 12.29 35.64
N SER A 116 -7.33 13.19 36.17
CA SER A 116 -6.32 13.91 35.39
C SER A 116 -5.23 12.97 34.85
N ILE A 117 -4.82 11.98 35.62
CA ILE A 117 -3.88 10.94 35.17
C ILE A 117 -4.48 10.08 34.06
N VAL A 118 -5.74 9.65 34.19
CA VAL A 118 -6.43 8.87 33.15
C VAL A 118 -6.57 9.68 31.86
N GLN A 119 -6.90 10.97 31.96
CA GLN A 119 -6.90 11.86 30.79
C GLN A 119 -5.53 11.97 30.12
N GLU A 120 -4.45 12.06 30.91
CA GLU A 120 -3.09 12.11 30.38
C GLU A 120 -2.67 10.77 29.75
N LEU A 121 -3.06 9.63 30.32
CA LEU A 121 -2.86 8.31 29.72
C LEU A 121 -3.56 8.21 28.36
N ASN A 122 -4.81 8.67 28.28
CA ASN A 122 -5.57 8.72 27.02
C ASN A 122 -4.90 9.65 25.99
N ARG A 123 -4.39 10.82 26.45
CA ARG A 123 -3.66 11.73 25.57
C ARG A 123 -2.39 11.08 25.01
N ILE A 124 -1.56 10.46 25.84
CA ILE A 124 -0.33 9.78 25.39
C ILE A 124 -0.67 8.68 24.40
N LYS A 125 -1.68 7.84 24.70
CA LYS A 125 -2.16 6.80 23.79
C LYS A 125 -2.54 7.34 22.41
N GLN A 126 -3.21 8.50 22.36
CA GLN A 126 -3.67 9.09 21.11
C GLN A 126 -2.58 9.87 20.34
N THR A 127 -1.63 10.46 21.07
CA THR A 127 -0.62 11.36 20.48
C THR A 127 0.72 10.70 20.23
N THR A 128 0.94 9.47 20.71
CA THR A 128 2.19 8.75 20.42
C THR A 128 2.17 8.25 18.98
N GLU A 129 2.86 8.98 18.14
CA GLU A 129 2.97 8.67 16.71
C GLU A 129 4.43 8.67 16.25
N TYR A 130 4.71 7.92 15.20
CA TYR A 130 5.95 7.95 14.46
C TYR A 130 5.63 8.05 12.97
N ASN A 131 6.05 9.11 12.32
CA ASN A 131 5.80 9.38 10.91
C ASN A 131 4.30 9.27 10.51
N GLY A 132 3.41 9.85 11.33
CA GLY A 132 1.95 9.80 11.14
C GLY A 132 1.29 8.48 11.55
N ILE A 133 2.06 7.55 12.10
CA ILE A 133 1.58 6.25 12.57
C ILE A 133 1.35 6.33 14.07
N ASN A 134 0.11 6.19 14.53
CA ASN A 134 -0.13 6.04 15.95
C ASN A 134 0.32 4.65 16.43
N LEU A 135 1.19 4.62 17.42
CA LEU A 135 1.85 3.40 17.88
C LEU A 135 1.10 2.67 19.02
N LEU A 136 0.33 3.40 19.83
CA LEU A 136 -0.27 2.88 21.06
C LEU A 136 -1.80 2.80 21.01
N SER A 137 -2.46 3.31 19.95
CA SER A 137 -3.91 3.19 19.83
C SER A 137 -4.29 1.76 19.44
N SER A 138 -5.36 1.25 20.03
CA SER A 138 -5.95 -0.05 19.68
C SER A 138 -6.80 -0.01 18.40
N SER A 139 -7.03 1.18 17.83
CA SER A 139 -7.64 1.32 16.52
C SER A 139 -6.66 0.83 15.47
N GLY A 140 -7.02 -0.23 14.78
CA GLY A 140 -6.17 -0.91 13.83
C GLY A 140 -5.82 -0.07 12.61
N GLU A 141 -4.78 0.72 12.72
CA GLU A 141 -4.04 1.23 11.56
C GLU A 141 -2.86 0.33 11.30
N SER A 142 -2.92 -0.44 10.23
CA SER A 142 -1.73 -1.10 9.71
C SER A 142 -1.05 -0.12 8.78
N VAL A 143 0.19 0.20 9.06
CA VAL A 143 1.02 0.90 8.11
C VAL A 143 1.63 -0.11 7.17
N ALA A 144 1.24 0.00 5.93
CA ALA A 144 2.02 -0.55 4.85
C ALA A 144 3.33 0.25 4.76
N SER A 145 4.45 -0.45 4.86
CA SER A 145 5.78 0.07 4.58
C SER A 145 5.80 0.73 3.19
N SER A 146 6.20 1.98 3.16
CA SER A 146 6.43 2.90 2.05
C SER A 146 5.29 3.90 1.82
N GLY A 147 5.56 5.11 2.25
CA GLY A 147 5.00 6.40 1.87
C GLY A 147 3.71 6.38 1.05
N GLN A 148 2.54 6.20 1.71
CA GLN A 148 1.28 6.36 1.04
C GLN A 148 0.25 6.96 1.97
N PHE A 149 -0.32 8.05 1.48
CA PHE A 149 -1.62 8.52 1.95
C PHE A 149 -2.67 7.50 1.51
N ILE A 150 -3.02 6.58 2.42
CA ILE A 150 -4.32 5.92 2.34
C ILE A 150 -5.30 6.97 2.81
N GLU A 151 -6.30 7.29 2.01
CA GLU A 151 -7.44 8.06 2.48
C GLU A 151 -8.11 7.19 3.54
N GLU A 152 -7.82 7.48 4.81
CA GLU A 152 -8.28 6.69 5.94
C GLU A 152 -9.79 6.91 6.06
N ILE A 153 -10.56 5.84 5.85
CA ILE A 153 -11.98 5.87 6.19
C ILE A 153 -12.06 5.86 7.70
N ILE A 154 -12.20 7.05 8.30
CA ILE A 154 -12.38 7.20 9.73
C ILE A 154 -13.73 6.56 10.08
N ARG A 155 -13.68 5.43 10.78
CA ARG A 155 -14.89 4.73 11.22
C ARG A 155 -15.65 5.59 12.21
N ARG A 156 -16.93 5.76 11.93
CA ARG A 156 -17.86 6.47 12.83
C ARG A 156 -18.23 5.55 14.00
N ASP A 157 -18.31 6.11 15.20
CA ASP A 157 -18.87 5.40 16.33
C ASP A 157 -20.39 5.20 16.11
N THR A 158 -20.82 3.96 16.08
CA THR A 158 -22.20 3.55 15.88
C THR A 158 -22.92 3.19 17.18
N SER A 159 -22.24 3.21 18.34
CA SER A 159 -22.77 2.73 19.63
C SER A 159 -23.99 3.49 20.13
N GLY A 160 -24.15 4.77 19.73
CA GLY A 160 -25.31 5.61 20.07
C GLY A 160 -26.39 5.66 18.99
N MET A 161 -26.23 4.94 17.87
CA MET A 161 -27.19 4.95 16.78
C MET A 161 -28.34 3.98 17.04
N THR A 162 -29.53 4.29 16.51
CA THR A 162 -30.66 3.35 16.51
C THR A 162 -30.31 2.17 15.60
N THR A 163 -30.30 0.94 16.14
CA THR A 163 -30.09 -0.26 15.33
C THR A 163 -31.29 -0.55 14.46
N LEU A 164 -31.07 -0.96 13.21
CA LEU A 164 -32.16 -1.32 12.30
C LEU A 164 -32.94 -2.54 12.84
N ALA A 165 -32.33 -3.40 13.64
CA ALA A 165 -33.01 -4.50 14.33
C ALA A 165 -34.16 -4.03 15.20
N SER A 166 -34.03 -2.89 15.88
CA SER A 166 -35.04 -2.34 16.80
C SER A 166 -36.21 -1.62 16.10
N VAL A 167 -36.13 -1.38 14.80
CA VAL A 167 -37.17 -0.73 14.01
C VAL A 167 -38.21 -1.77 13.57
N ASP A 168 -39.50 -1.47 13.61
CA ASP A 168 -40.52 -2.35 13.03
C ASP A 168 -40.44 -2.33 11.49
N GLU A 169 -40.53 -3.49 10.84
CA GLU A 169 -40.46 -3.66 9.38
C GLU A 169 -41.55 -2.94 8.60
N THR A 170 -42.60 -2.50 9.27
CA THR A 170 -43.72 -1.72 8.71
C THR A 170 -43.53 -0.21 8.89
N THR A 171 -42.52 0.20 9.61
CA THR A 171 -42.24 1.61 9.92
C THR A 171 -41.64 2.33 8.73
N SER A 172 -42.24 3.43 8.29
CA SER A 172 -41.63 4.28 7.26
C SER A 172 -40.54 5.16 7.87
N LEU A 173 -39.33 5.03 7.37
CA LEU A 173 -38.15 5.81 7.75
C LEU A 173 -37.99 6.98 6.77
N THR A 174 -38.36 8.18 7.20
CA THR A 174 -38.27 9.38 6.35
C THR A 174 -37.00 10.20 6.57
N SER A 175 -36.33 10.00 7.72
CA SER A 175 -35.05 10.63 8.08
C SER A 175 -34.40 9.90 9.26
N GLY A 176 -33.13 10.16 9.50
CA GLY A 176 -32.37 9.62 10.62
C GLY A 176 -31.24 8.70 10.21
N THR A 177 -30.38 8.39 11.16
CA THR A 177 -29.21 7.51 10.97
C THR A 177 -29.44 6.21 11.74
N TYR A 178 -29.25 5.09 11.04
CA TYR A 178 -29.50 3.74 11.56
C TYR A 178 -28.25 2.88 11.39
N SER A 179 -27.88 2.13 12.42
CA SER A 179 -26.78 1.18 12.33
C SER A 179 -27.27 -0.19 11.86
N ILE A 180 -26.42 -0.87 11.10
CA ILE A 180 -26.61 -2.24 10.60
C ILE A 180 -25.41 -3.08 11.07
N SER A 181 -25.68 -4.15 11.79
CA SER A 181 -24.66 -4.97 12.45
C SER A 181 -24.66 -6.44 12.03
N SER A 182 -25.65 -6.88 11.24
CA SER A 182 -25.80 -8.27 10.84
C SER A 182 -26.39 -8.43 9.43
N ALA A 183 -26.26 -9.64 8.87
CA ALA A 183 -26.82 -10.00 7.57
C ALA A 183 -28.35 -9.90 7.55
N GLU A 184 -29.02 -10.24 8.65
CA GLU A 184 -30.46 -10.15 8.80
C GLU A 184 -30.94 -8.69 8.78
N GLU A 185 -30.19 -7.77 9.42
CA GLU A 185 -30.50 -6.34 9.37
C GLU A 185 -30.31 -5.76 7.96
N LEU A 186 -29.29 -6.24 7.25
CA LEU A 186 -29.08 -5.83 5.86
C LEU A 186 -30.20 -6.37 4.94
N ALA A 187 -30.67 -7.61 5.16
CA ALA A 187 -31.83 -8.17 4.46
C ALA A 187 -33.12 -7.43 4.81
N LYS A 188 -33.27 -6.98 6.06
CA LYS A 188 -34.38 -6.12 6.48
C LYS A 188 -34.37 -4.80 5.73
N LEU A 189 -33.19 -4.17 5.53
CA LEU A 189 -33.09 -2.97 4.71
C LEU A 189 -33.59 -3.23 3.28
N ALA A 190 -33.24 -4.37 2.67
CA ALA A 190 -33.72 -4.74 1.35
C ALA A 190 -35.25 -4.85 1.31
N ALA A 191 -35.85 -5.57 2.26
CA ALA A 191 -37.30 -5.72 2.38
C ALA A 191 -38.02 -4.38 2.61
N MET A 192 -37.51 -3.53 3.49
CA MET A 192 -38.06 -2.21 3.74
C MET A 192 -37.96 -1.30 2.52
N THR A 193 -36.88 -1.39 1.77
CA THR A 193 -36.72 -0.64 0.51
C THR A 193 -37.76 -1.08 -0.53
N ASP A 194 -37.95 -2.37 -0.72
CA ASP A 194 -38.92 -2.92 -1.67
C ASP A 194 -40.36 -2.63 -1.26
N ASN A 195 -40.62 -2.44 0.02
CA ASN A 195 -41.90 -1.97 0.52
C ASN A 195 -42.07 -0.43 0.41
N GLY A 196 -41.04 0.30 -0.02
CA GLY A 196 -41.06 1.75 -0.17
C GLY A 196 -41.10 2.51 1.15
N LEU A 197 -40.50 1.94 2.18
CA LEU A 197 -40.49 2.50 3.53
C LEU A 197 -39.24 3.36 3.81
N ILE A 198 -38.31 3.43 2.88
CA ILE A 198 -37.05 4.17 3.02
C ILE A 198 -37.13 5.50 2.29
N GLY A 199 -36.93 6.61 2.99
CA GLY A 199 -36.88 7.96 2.44
C GLY A 199 -35.46 8.46 2.16
N GLU A 200 -35.36 9.48 1.32
CA GLU A 200 -34.12 10.05 0.82
C GLU A 200 -33.20 10.64 1.90
N ASN A 201 -33.75 11.06 3.03
CA ASN A 201 -33.00 11.67 4.13
C ASN A 201 -32.59 10.66 5.22
N THR A 202 -32.64 9.38 4.90
CA THR A 202 -32.17 8.32 5.80
C THR A 202 -30.70 7.95 5.49
N GLU A 203 -29.97 7.59 6.52
CA GLU A 203 -28.61 7.10 6.42
C GLU A 203 -28.49 5.75 7.14
N PHE A 204 -27.86 4.79 6.49
CA PHE A 204 -27.57 3.47 7.04
C PHE A 204 -26.06 3.32 7.15
N VAL A 205 -25.58 2.97 8.35
CA VAL A 205 -24.15 2.88 8.66
C VAL A 205 -23.82 1.46 9.11
N LEU A 206 -22.86 0.81 8.48
CA LEU A 206 -22.39 -0.50 8.96
C LEU A 206 -21.66 -0.33 10.28
N ALA A 207 -22.00 -1.18 11.25
CA ALA A 207 -21.36 -1.24 12.56
C ALA A 207 -20.32 -2.36 12.65
N ASN A 208 -20.42 -3.38 11.79
CA ASN A 208 -19.54 -4.55 11.73
C ASN A 208 -19.34 -5.00 10.29
N ASP A 209 -18.33 -5.81 10.06
CA ASP A 209 -18.22 -6.59 8.84
C ASP A 209 -19.37 -7.60 8.76
N ILE A 210 -19.95 -7.79 7.58
CA ILE A 210 -21.15 -8.63 7.38
C ILE A 210 -20.81 -9.80 6.46
N ASP A 211 -21.08 -11.01 6.93
CA ASP A 211 -20.98 -12.24 6.14
C ASP A 211 -22.35 -12.64 5.60
N LEU A 212 -22.51 -12.65 4.27
CA LEU A 212 -23.72 -13.05 3.57
C LEU A 212 -23.77 -14.54 3.20
N SER A 213 -22.84 -15.37 3.69
CA SER A 213 -22.80 -16.82 3.40
C SER A 213 -24.10 -17.54 3.77
N VAL A 214 -24.88 -17.02 4.71
CA VAL A 214 -26.23 -17.54 5.05
C VAL A 214 -27.22 -17.47 3.88
N TYR A 215 -26.97 -16.62 2.88
CA TYR A 215 -27.76 -16.48 1.66
C TYR A 215 -27.12 -17.14 0.43
N SER A 216 -26.18 -18.07 0.59
CA SER A 216 -25.42 -18.70 -0.50
C SER A 216 -26.14 -19.87 -1.18
N THR A 217 -27.45 -20.02 -1.01
CA THR A 217 -28.23 -21.13 -1.59
C THR A 217 -29.39 -20.62 -2.45
N GLY A 218 -29.80 -21.41 -3.44
CA GLY A 218 -30.90 -21.06 -4.35
C GLY A 218 -30.57 -19.87 -5.24
N GLU A 219 -31.42 -18.86 -5.25
CA GLU A 219 -31.21 -17.62 -6.00
C GLU A 219 -30.25 -16.65 -5.29
N GLY A 220 -29.90 -16.94 -4.04
CA GLY A 220 -28.99 -16.14 -3.23
C GLY A 220 -29.60 -14.86 -2.66
N TRP A 221 -28.77 -13.84 -2.51
CA TRP A 221 -29.13 -12.55 -1.98
C TRP A 221 -30.21 -11.86 -2.81
N THR A 222 -31.15 -11.20 -2.15
CA THR A 222 -32.13 -10.31 -2.80
C THR A 222 -31.56 -8.90 -2.82
N PRO A 223 -31.28 -8.32 -4.00
CA PRO A 223 -30.67 -6.99 -4.12
C PRO A 223 -31.48 -5.89 -3.43
N ILE A 224 -30.80 -4.95 -2.79
CA ILE A 224 -31.46 -3.78 -2.17
C ILE A 224 -31.95 -2.85 -3.27
N GLY A 225 -33.26 -2.64 -3.34
CA GLY A 225 -33.91 -1.78 -4.31
C GLY A 225 -34.16 -2.45 -5.67
N SER A 226 -35.33 -2.16 -6.22
CA SER A 226 -35.86 -2.70 -7.48
C SER A 226 -36.24 -1.57 -8.44
N PRO A 227 -36.60 -1.86 -9.72
CA PRO A 227 -37.06 -0.84 -10.67
C PRO A 227 -38.27 -0.06 -10.17
N SER A 228 -39.15 -0.70 -9.40
CA SER A 228 -40.35 -0.09 -8.83
C SER A 228 -40.10 0.64 -7.50
N LYS A 229 -39.10 0.21 -6.75
CA LYS A 229 -38.74 0.71 -5.41
C LYS A 229 -37.24 0.84 -5.30
N LYS A 230 -36.73 1.97 -5.73
CA LYS A 230 -35.31 2.26 -5.78
C LYS A 230 -34.78 2.58 -4.38
N PHE A 231 -33.53 2.24 -4.14
CA PHE A 231 -32.82 2.74 -2.97
C PHE A 231 -32.42 4.20 -3.20
N THR A 232 -32.84 5.11 -2.34
CA THR A 232 -32.67 6.57 -2.50
C THR A 232 -31.95 7.23 -1.32
N ALA A 233 -31.47 6.43 -0.37
CA ALA A 233 -30.86 6.89 0.88
C ALA A 233 -29.33 6.92 0.79
N THR A 234 -28.68 7.31 1.89
CA THR A 234 -27.24 7.16 2.08
C THR A 234 -26.94 5.78 2.69
N PHE A 235 -25.98 5.08 2.11
CA PHE A 235 -25.40 3.87 2.67
C PHE A 235 -23.90 4.07 2.90
N ASP A 236 -23.50 4.11 4.15
CA ASP A 236 -22.11 4.27 4.57
C ASP A 236 -21.60 2.93 5.14
N GLY A 237 -20.73 2.27 4.37
CA GLY A 237 -20.09 1.05 4.84
C GLY A 237 -19.14 1.27 6.02
N ASN A 238 -18.82 2.54 6.34
CA ASN A 238 -17.99 2.90 7.49
C ASN A 238 -16.63 2.16 7.50
N GLY A 239 -16.13 1.80 6.31
CA GLY A 239 -14.90 1.01 6.16
C GLY A 239 -15.05 -0.46 6.54
N HIS A 240 -16.28 -0.97 6.66
CA HIS A 240 -16.57 -2.38 6.84
C HIS A 240 -16.71 -3.13 5.53
N VAL A 241 -16.59 -4.43 5.61
CA VAL A 241 -16.67 -5.35 4.48
C VAL A 241 -17.97 -6.14 4.53
N VAL A 242 -18.58 -6.31 3.35
CA VAL A 242 -19.65 -7.29 3.13
C VAL A 242 -19.05 -8.42 2.31
N SER A 243 -19.01 -9.62 2.87
CA SER A 243 -18.37 -10.78 2.26
C SER A 243 -19.36 -11.86 1.83
N ASN A 244 -18.92 -12.71 0.89
CA ASN A 244 -19.66 -13.89 0.41
C ASN A 244 -21.03 -13.53 -0.19
N LEU A 245 -21.10 -12.41 -0.94
CA LEU A 245 -22.31 -12.06 -1.70
C LEU A 245 -22.50 -13.07 -2.84
N TYR A 246 -23.56 -13.86 -2.75
CA TYR A 246 -23.96 -14.82 -3.77
C TYR A 246 -25.31 -14.45 -4.37
N ILE A 247 -25.38 -14.31 -5.71
CA ILE A 247 -26.62 -14.08 -6.48
C ILE A 247 -26.60 -14.96 -7.72
N TYR A 248 -27.59 -15.81 -7.90
CA TYR A 248 -27.77 -16.60 -9.09
C TYR A 248 -29.15 -16.40 -9.70
N ARG A 249 -29.29 -15.35 -10.51
CA ARG A 249 -30.54 -14.92 -11.15
C ARG A 249 -30.33 -14.62 -12.64
N PRO A 250 -29.97 -15.65 -13.45
CA PRO A 250 -29.50 -15.46 -14.83
C PRO A 250 -30.55 -14.86 -15.78
N ASN A 251 -31.79 -14.75 -15.37
CA ASN A 251 -32.88 -14.16 -16.16
C ASN A 251 -33.36 -12.82 -15.61
N ASP A 252 -32.81 -12.34 -14.48
CA ASP A 252 -33.25 -11.13 -13.82
C ASP A 252 -32.23 -10.00 -14.03
N ASN A 253 -32.76 -8.81 -14.24
CA ASN A 253 -31.97 -7.59 -14.37
C ASN A 253 -31.65 -6.97 -13.01
N ASN A 254 -30.66 -6.07 -13.01
CA ASN A 254 -30.28 -5.23 -11.87
C ASN A 254 -29.82 -6.07 -10.68
N GLN A 255 -28.74 -6.80 -10.86
CA GLN A 255 -28.15 -7.67 -9.85
C GLN A 255 -26.87 -7.05 -9.25
N GLY A 256 -26.73 -7.13 -7.93
CA GLY A 256 -25.64 -6.63 -7.11
C GLY A 256 -26.08 -6.56 -5.64
N LEU A 257 -25.23 -6.05 -4.75
CA LEU A 257 -25.67 -5.79 -3.38
C LEU A 257 -26.88 -4.85 -3.39
N PHE A 258 -26.81 -3.79 -4.21
CA PHE A 258 -27.91 -2.91 -4.58
C PHE A 258 -28.39 -3.25 -5.99
N GLY A 259 -29.67 -3.55 -6.14
CA GLY A 259 -30.26 -3.79 -7.45
C GLY A 259 -30.43 -2.48 -8.24
N TRP A 260 -31.08 -1.50 -7.61
CA TRP A 260 -31.28 -0.17 -8.19
C TRP A 260 -31.11 0.93 -7.16
N ALA A 261 -30.07 1.75 -7.34
CA ALA A 261 -29.81 2.96 -6.57
C ALA A 261 -30.19 4.20 -7.42
N SER A 262 -30.87 5.18 -6.83
CA SER A 262 -31.27 6.41 -7.53
C SER A 262 -31.21 7.60 -6.59
N ASN A 263 -30.45 8.63 -6.94
CA ASN A 263 -30.14 9.76 -6.04
C ASN A 263 -29.55 9.30 -4.70
N ALA A 264 -28.85 8.16 -4.70
CA ALA A 264 -28.27 7.54 -3.52
C ALA A 264 -26.81 7.94 -3.34
N ASP A 265 -26.33 7.93 -2.11
CA ASP A 265 -24.92 8.06 -1.76
C ASP A 265 -24.44 6.73 -1.14
N ILE A 266 -23.64 5.96 -1.89
CA ILE A 266 -23.08 4.68 -1.45
C ILE A 266 -21.58 4.85 -1.28
N LYS A 267 -21.10 4.68 -0.05
CA LYS A 267 -19.72 5.00 0.25
C LYS A 267 -19.07 4.06 1.26
N ASN A 268 -17.73 4.02 1.24
CA ASN A 268 -16.89 3.41 2.26
C ASN A 268 -17.20 1.93 2.50
N VAL A 269 -17.57 1.16 1.48
CA VAL A 269 -17.90 -0.27 1.60
C VAL A 269 -17.05 -1.14 0.67
N GLY A 270 -16.48 -2.19 1.25
CA GLY A 270 -15.81 -3.24 0.51
C GLY A 270 -16.71 -4.44 0.28
N LEU A 271 -16.63 -5.05 -0.90
CA LEU A 271 -17.25 -6.35 -1.19
C LEU A 271 -16.17 -7.38 -1.47
N GLU A 272 -16.21 -8.50 -0.75
CA GLU A 272 -15.24 -9.58 -0.91
C GLU A 272 -15.92 -10.90 -1.22
N ASN A 273 -15.24 -11.66 -2.08
CA ASN A 273 -15.72 -12.97 -2.50
C ASN A 273 -17.13 -12.90 -3.09
N VAL A 274 -17.32 -12.00 -4.06
CA VAL A 274 -18.59 -11.80 -4.77
C VAL A 274 -18.75 -12.90 -5.83
N ASP A 275 -19.93 -13.47 -5.93
CA ASP A 275 -20.36 -14.37 -7.01
C ASP A 275 -21.76 -13.96 -7.47
N VAL A 276 -21.81 -13.09 -8.48
CA VAL A 276 -23.05 -12.51 -8.97
C VAL A 276 -23.31 -12.90 -10.42
N THR A 277 -24.41 -13.61 -10.64
CA THR A 277 -24.93 -13.97 -11.96
C THR A 277 -26.29 -13.33 -12.20
N GLY A 278 -26.43 -12.57 -13.31
CA GLY A 278 -27.66 -11.90 -13.70
C GLY A 278 -27.87 -11.82 -15.21
N ASP A 279 -28.91 -11.11 -15.64
CA ASP A 279 -29.16 -10.85 -17.06
C ASP A 279 -28.58 -9.51 -17.52
N CYS A 280 -29.27 -8.42 -17.30
CA CYS A 280 -28.78 -7.09 -17.63
C CYS A 280 -28.53 -6.27 -16.37
N ASN A 281 -27.62 -5.27 -16.46
CA ASN A 281 -27.28 -4.40 -15.35
C ASN A 281 -26.75 -5.20 -14.15
N VAL A 282 -25.61 -5.85 -14.34
CA VAL A 282 -25.02 -6.70 -13.33
C VAL A 282 -23.71 -6.10 -12.85
N GLY A 283 -23.63 -5.84 -11.56
CA GLY A 283 -22.43 -5.32 -10.90
C GLY A 283 -22.25 -5.99 -9.53
N GLY A 284 -21.02 -6.01 -9.02
CA GLY A 284 -20.80 -6.53 -7.67
C GLY A 284 -21.54 -5.70 -6.62
N LEU A 285 -21.39 -4.37 -6.69
CA LEU A 285 -22.01 -3.46 -5.74
C LEU A 285 -23.38 -2.95 -6.21
N VAL A 286 -23.49 -2.43 -7.41
CA VAL A 286 -24.71 -1.80 -7.91
C VAL A 286 -25.07 -2.36 -9.29
N GLY A 287 -26.28 -2.90 -9.45
CA GLY A 287 -26.80 -3.29 -10.75
C GLY A 287 -27.07 -2.05 -11.62
N ASN A 288 -27.92 -1.14 -11.17
CA ASN A 288 -28.24 0.12 -11.84
C ASN A 288 -28.09 1.31 -10.88
N GLY A 289 -27.19 2.24 -11.21
CA GLY A 289 -26.97 3.49 -10.49
C GLY A 289 -27.41 4.69 -11.33
N SER A 290 -28.38 5.45 -10.86
CA SER A 290 -28.92 6.63 -11.53
C SER A 290 -28.80 7.87 -10.65
N ASN A 291 -28.15 8.94 -11.13
CA ASN A 291 -27.89 10.18 -10.37
C ASN A 291 -27.26 9.91 -8.98
N SER A 292 -26.47 8.87 -8.85
CA SER A 292 -25.95 8.40 -7.57
C SER A 292 -24.45 8.67 -7.44
N ILE A 293 -23.98 8.77 -6.20
CA ILE A 293 -22.57 8.88 -5.87
C ILE A 293 -22.12 7.54 -5.30
N ILE A 294 -21.04 6.98 -5.85
CA ILE A 294 -20.40 5.76 -5.38
C ILE A 294 -18.95 6.11 -5.10
N SER A 295 -18.54 6.09 -3.85
CA SER A 295 -17.22 6.56 -3.47
C SER A 295 -16.55 5.66 -2.43
N ASN A 296 -15.23 5.52 -2.54
CA ASN A 296 -14.44 4.72 -1.61
C ASN A 296 -14.96 3.28 -1.49
N CYS A 297 -15.30 2.65 -2.62
CA CYS A 297 -15.90 1.32 -2.67
C CYS A 297 -15.07 0.37 -3.53
N TYR A 298 -15.09 -0.91 -3.20
CA TYR A 298 -14.47 -1.92 -4.04
C TYR A 298 -15.27 -3.22 -4.11
N ALA A 299 -14.98 -4.03 -5.13
CA ALA A 299 -15.51 -5.37 -5.25
C ALA A 299 -14.43 -6.36 -5.73
N THR A 300 -14.38 -7.51 -5.07
CA THR A 300 -13.54 -8.65 -5.46
C THR A 300 -14.40 -9.89 -5.67
N GLY A 301 -14.06 -10.72 -6.64
CA GLY A 301 -14.84 -11.93 -6.99
C GLY A 301 -15.47 -11.84 -8.37
N ASP A 302 -16.35 -12.75 -8.72
CA ASP A 302 -16.81 -12.97 -10.08
C ASP A 302 -18.16 -12.32 -10.37
N VAL A 303 -18.28 -11.64 -11.50
CA VAL A 303 -19.53 -11.04 -11.98
C VAL A 303 -19.83 -11.53 -13.40
N VAL A 304 -20.97 -12.16 -13.57
CA VAL A 304 -21.41 -12.77 -14.85
C VAL A 304 -22.77 -12.19 -15.25
N GLY A 305 -22.90 -11.73 -16.49
CA GLY A 305 -24.17 -11.18 -16.97
C GLY A 305 -24.39 -11.31 -18.46
N GLY A 306 -25.63 -11.14 -18.88
CA GLY A 306 -26.00 -11.17 -20.31
C GLY A 306 -25.80 -9.85 -21.03
N GLY A 307 -26.03 -8.73 -20.38
CA GLY A 307 -26.10 -7.42 -21.02
C GLY A 307 -25.01 -6.45 -20.58
N TRP A 308 -25.28 -5.57 -19.62
CA TRP A 308 -24.37 -4.55 -19.13
C TRP A 308 -23.74 -5.03 -17.84
N VAL A 309 -22.45 -5.36 -17.92
CA VAL A 309 -21.75 -6.10 -16.85
C VAL A 309 -20.51 -5.34 -16.44
N GLY A 310 -20.42 -4.99 -15.18
CA GLY A 310 -19.25 -4.34 -14.58
C GLY A 310 -18.84 -4.98 -13.27
N GLY A 311 -17.56 -4.98 -12.95
CA GLY A 311 -17.09 -5.57 -11.71
C GLY A 311 -17.68 -4.89 -10.47
N LEU A 312 -17.89 -3.56 -10.54
CA LEU A 312 -18.51 -2.78 -9.46
C LEU A 312 -19.93 -2.35 -9.81
N VAL A 313 -20.14 -1.79 -11.01
CA VAL A 313 -21.41 -1.20 -11.44
C VAL A 313 -21.83 -1.72 -12.80
N GLY A 314 -23.03 -2.27 -12.93
CA GLY A 314 -23.58 -2.75 -14.21
C GLY A 314 -23.89 -1.59 -15.15
N GLU A 315 -24.77 -0.68 -14.74
CA GLU A 315 -25.14 0.55 -15.42
C GLU A 315 -24.97 1.76 -14.53
N GLY A 316 -24.25 2.79 -15.00
CA GLY A 316 -24.18 4.11 -14.39
C GLY A 316 -24.84 5.15 -15.28
N SER A 317 -25.82 5.91 -14.77
CA SER A 317 -26.44 7.01 -15.51
C SER A 317 -26.36 8.30 -14.70
N SER A 318 -25.69 9.31 -15.24
CA SER A 318 -25.49 10.61 -14.56
C SER A 318 -24.87 10.46 -13.14
N SER A 319 -24.06 9.42 -12.94
CA SER A 319 -23.52 9.05 -11.65
C SER A 319 -22.02 9.35 -11.56
N THR A 320 -21.54 9.53 -10.32
CA THR A 320 -20.12 9.72 -10.03
C THR A 320 -19.57 8.48 -9.33
N ILE A 321 -18.47 7.94 -9.84
CA ILE A 321 -17.74 6.82 -9.28
C ILE A 321 -16.32 7.32 -8.98
N SER A 322 -15.95 7.40 -7.72
CA SER A 322 -14.67 7.96 -7.30
C SER A 322 -13.97 7.10 -6.25
N ASN A 323 -12.65 7.02 -6.34
CA ASN A 323 -11.86 6.22 -5.42
C ASN A 323 -12.37 4.78 -5.31
N CYS A 324 -12.65 4.14 -6.44
CA CYS A 324 -13.27 2.81 -6.49
C CYS A 324 -12.43 1.82 -7.30
N TYR A 325 -12.53 0.54 -6.97
CA TYR A 325 -11.89 -0.46 -7.81
C TYR A 325 -12.64 -1.80 -7.88
N ALA A 326 -12.31 -2.59 -8.91
CA ALA A 326 -12.78 -3.96 -9.04
C ALA A 326 -11.62 -4.86 -9.47
N THR A 327 -11.43 -5.99 -8.76
CA THR A 327 -10.33 -6.93 -9.03
C THR A 327 -10.79 -8.32 -9.44
N GLY A 328 -12.09 -8.58 -9.41
CA GLY A 328 -12.70 -9.83 -9.80
C GLY A 328 -12.86 -10.02 -11.31
N SER A 329 -13.14 -11.23 -11.76
CA SER A 329 -13.40 -11.51 -13.18
C SER A 329 -14.79 -11.03 -13.59
N VAL A 330 -14.89 -10.44 -14.79
CA VAL A 330 -16.14 -9.93 -15.35
C VAL A 330 -16.43 -10.60 -16.68
N THR A 331 -17.59 -11.25 -16.79
CA THR A 331 -17.93 -12.04 -17.99
C THR A 331 -19.28 -11.64 -18.57
N GLY A 332 -19.27 -11.20 -19.85
CA GLY A 332 -20.47 -10.99 -20.64
C GLY A 332 -20.83 -12.20 -21.49
N THR A 333 -22.01 -12.75 -21.32
CA THR A 333 -22.43 -14.02 -21.97
C THR A 333 -23.19 -13.84 -23.28
N ARG A 334 -23.83 -12.68 -23.50
CA ARG A 334 -24.58 -12.43 -24.75
C ARG A 334 -23.70 -11.91 -25.88
N THR A 335 -24.18 -12.08 -27.11
CA THR A 335 -23.49 -11.58 -28.32
C THR A 335 -23.34 -10.04 -28.31
N TYR A 336 -24.29 -9.33 -27.73
CA TYR A 336 -24.28 -7.86 -27.61
C TYR A 336 -24.24 -7.44 -26.14
N SER A 337 -23.12 -7.74 -25.48
CA SER A 337 -22.87 -7.32 -24.11
C SER A 337 -21.94 -6.12 -24.08
N ASN A 338 -22.16 -5.20 -23.13
CA ASN A 338 -21.21 -4.15 -22.78
C ASN A 338 -20.53 -4.57 -21.48
N VAL A 339 -19.25 -4.86 -21.55
CA VAL A 339 -18.51 -5.45 -20.42
C VAL A 339 -17.33 -4.57 -20.07
N GLY A 340 -17.29 -4.10 -18.85
CA GLY A 340 -16.18 -3.31 -18.34
C GLY A 340 -15.65 -3.85 -17.02
N GLY A 341 -14.36 -3.76 -16.81
CA GLY A 341 -13.76 -4.24 -15.56
C GLY A 341 -14.32 -3.55 -14.32
N LEU A 342 -14.67 -2.25 -14.43
CA LEU A 342 -15.31 -1.50 -13.35
C LEU A 342 -16.80 -1.24 -13.64
N VAL A 343 -17.14 -0.73 -14.83
CA VAL A 343 -18.49 -0.32 -15.22
C VAL A 343 -18.89 -0.95 -16.56
N GLY A 344 -20.07 -1.57 -16.65
CA GLY A 344 -20.56 -2.16 -17.89
C GLY A 344 -21.02 -1.12 -18.90
N TYR A 345 -21.91 -0.22 -18.49
CA TYR A 345 -22.52 0.79 -19.34
C TYR A 345 -22.61 2.15 -18.67
N GLY A 346 -22.13 3.19 -19.36
CA GLY A 346 -22.16 4.57 -18.91
C GLY A 346 -23.14 5.40 -19.74
N GLN A 347 -24.23 5.89 -19.14
CA GLN A 347 -25.23 6.71 -19.80
C GLN A 347 -25.21 8.15 -19.24
N ASN A 348 -25.55 9.13 -20.08
CA ASN A 348 -25.78 10.52 -19.68
C ASN A 348 -24.63 11.15 -18.85
N ARG A 349 -23.38 10.97 -19.29
CA ARG A 349 -22.18 11.51 -18.62
C ARG A 349 -21.94 10.97 -17.21
N ILE A 350 -21.46 9.76 -17.14
CA ILE A 350 -20.86 9.26 -15.90
C ILE A 350 -19.47 9.87 -15.68
N ILE A 351 -19.09 10.06 -14.43
CA ILE A 351 -17.74 10.49 -14.04
C ILE A 351 -17.06 9.31 -13.34
N ILE A 352 -15.87 8.94 -13.79
CA ILE A 352 -15.02 7.96 -13.11
C ILE A 352 -13.70 8.64 -12.77
N SER A 353 -13.38 8.74 -11.49
CA SER A 353 -12.17 9.39 -11.01
C SER A 353 -11.42 8.53 -9.99
N SER A 354 -10.09 8.60 -10.00
CA SER A 354 -9.18 7.89 -9.08
C SER A 354 -9.59 6.42 -8.88
N SER A 355 -9.88 5.73 -9.99
CA SER A 355 -10.51 4.40 -9.98
C SER A 355 -9.84 3.44 -10.95
N TYR A 356 -9.87 2.14 -10.64
CA TYR A 356 -9.19 1.15 -11.49
C TYR A 356 -9.87 -0.22 -11.52
N SER A 357 -9.42 -1.06 -12.46
CA SER A 357 -9.81 -2.47 -12.56
C SER A 357 -8.62 -3.36 -12.92
N THR A 358 -8.56 -4.56 -12.32
CA THR A 358 -7.46 -5.52 -12.55
C THR A 358 -7.93 -6.93 -12.91
N GLY A 359 -9.19 -7.27 -12.67
CA GLY A 359 -9.74 -8.59 -12.98
C GLY A 359 -9.87 -8.85 -14.47
N SER A 360 -9.84 -10.12 -14.88
CA SER A 360 -10.02 -10.49 -16.28
C SER A 360 -11.41 -10.06 -16.80
N VAL A 361 -11.45 -9.46 -17.99
CA VAL A 361 -12.70 -8.99 -18.61
C VAL A 361 -12.94 -9.74 -19.90
N THR A 362 -14.05 -10.44 -19.99
CA THR A 362 -14.39 -11.25 -21.17
C THR A 362 -15.80 -10.94 -21.68
N GLY A 363 -15.97 -10.93 -22.99
CA GLY A 363 -17.26 -10.67 -23.63
C GLY A 363 -17.15 -10.70 -25.15
N ASN A 364 -18.29 -10.56 -25.84
CA ASN A 364 -18.34 -10.68 -27.30
C ASN A 364 -18.40 -9.33 -28.02
N ASN A 365 -18.82 -8.25 -27.35
CA ASN A 365 -18.95 -6.93 -27.97
C ASN A 365 -18.75 -5.85 -26.90
N ASN A 366 -18.22 -4.68 -27.28
CA ASN A 366 -17.97 -3.55 -26.40
C ASN A 366 -17.29 -3.94 -25.07
N VAL A 367 -16.14 -4.59 -25.18
CA VAL A 367 -15.37 -5.04 -24.02
C VAL A 367 -14.23 -4.06 -23.77
N GLY A 368 -14.21 -3.49 -22.56
CA GLY A 368 -13.18 -2.54 -22.15
C GLY A 368 -12.58 -2.90 -20.81
N GLY A 369 -11.29 -2.63 -20.62
CA GLY A 369 -10.62 -2.92 -19.35
C GLY A 369 -11.28 -2.22 -18.16
N LEU A 370 -11.80 -1.01 -18.34
CA LEU A 370 -12.46 -0.21 -17.31
C LEU A 370 -13.97 -0.05 -17.56
N LEU A 371 -14.36 0.39 -18.77
CA LEU A 371 -15.76 0.67 -19.16
C LEU A 371 -16.12 -0.10 -20.43
N GLY A 372 -17.27 -0.77 -20.46
CA GLY A 372 -17.75 -1.49 -21.63
C GLY A 372 -18.21 -0.54 -22.73
N TYR A 373 -19.17 0.31 -22.47
CA TYR A 373 -19.73 1.25 -23.46
C TYR A 373 -20.23 2.53 -22.80
N GLY A 374 -20.07 3.67 -23.49
CA GLY A 374 -20.77 4.91 -23.14
C GLY A 374 -19.94 6.17 -23.21
N GLY A 375 -20.60 7.30 -22.89
CA GLY A 375 -19.99 8.61 -22.70
C GLY A 375 -19.55 8.81 -21.26
N VAL A 376 -18.27 9.04 -21.03
CA VAL A 376 -17.67 9.12 -19.69
C VAL A 376 -16.72 10.31 -19.59
N THR A 377 -16.64 10.91 -18.41
CA THR A 377 -15.54 11.79 -18.01
C THR A 377 -14.58 10.98 -17.14
N LEU A 378 -13.32 10.92 -17.52
CA LEU A 378 -12.28 10.15 -16.85
C LEU A 378 -11.24 11.10 -16.24
N ASP A 379 -10.89 10.83 -15.00
CA ASP A 379 -9.78 11.49 -14.30
C ASP A 379 -9.06 10.46 -13.44
N ASN A 380 -7.74 10.27 -13.67
CA ASN A 380 -6.96 9.24 -12.96
C ASN A 380 -7.65 7.86 -12.97
N ALA A 381 -8.04 7.41 -14.18
CA ALA A 381 -8.79 6.17 -14.37
C ALA A 381 -7.91 5.14 -15.08
N TYR A 382 -7.76 3.94 -14.49
CA TYR A 382 -6.76 2.96 -14.91
C TYR A 382 -7.34 1.55 -15.08
N TYR A 383 -6.68 0.75 -15.90
CA TYR A 383 -6.90 -0.69 -15.99
C TYR A 383 -5.56 -1.39 -16.21
N THR A 384 -5.46 -2.65 -15.82
CA THR A 384 -4.20 -3.39 -15.96
C THR A 384 -4.21 -4.33 -17.16
N ASP A 385 -3.04 -4.75 -17.56
CA ASP A 385 -2.82 -5.79 -18.57
C ASP A 385 -3.47 -7.13 -18.19
N THR A 386 -3.66 -7.39 -16.90
CA THR A 386 -4.38 -8.58 -16.39
C THR A 386 -5.86 -8.61 -16.80
N THR A 387 -6.47 -7.49 -17.18
CA THR A 387 -7.83 -7.46 -17.74
C THR A 387 -7.95 -8.20 -19.09
N GLY A 388 -6.82 -8.44 -19.76
CA GLY A 388 -6.78 -9.01 -21.11
C GLY A 388 -7.26 -8.07 -22.21
N GLN A 389 -7.50 -6.77 -21.89
CA GLN A 389 -8.01 -5.78 -22.82
C GLN A 389 -6.94 -4.78 -23.22
N THR A 390 -6.92 -4.43 -24.50
CA THR A 390 -6.04 -3.38 -25.06
C THR A 390 -6.66 -1.99 -24.99
N ASN A 391 -7.97 -1.93 -24.81
CA ASN A 391 -8.74 -0.68 -24.71
C ASN A 391 -9.39 -0.57 -23.35
N GLY A 392 -9.25 0.58 -22.70
CA GLY A 392 -9.91 0.85 -21.43
C GLY A 392 -11.42 1.07 -21.58
N ILE A 393 -11.87 1.51 -22.76
CA ILE A 393 -13.28 1.65 -23.11
C ILE A 393 -13.53 0.75 -24.34
N GLY A 394 -14.50 -0.15 -24.24
CA GLY A 394 -14.84 -1.09 -25.30
C GLY A 394 -15.45 -0.38 -26.52
N SER A 395 -16.37 0.55 -26.30
CA SER A 395 -16.95 1.42 -27.33
C SER A 395 -17.52 2.71 -26.73
N GLY A 396 -17.52 3.77 -27.52
CA GLY A 396 -17.90 5.11 -27.07
C GLY A 396 -16.70 6.04 -27.02
N THR A 397 -16.96 7.33 -26.83
CA THR A 397 -15.92 8.36 -26.74
C THR A 397 -15.99 9.05 -25.38
N PRO A 398 -14.87 9.16 -24.65
CA PRO A 398 -14.87 9.94 -23.41
C PRO A 398 -15.16 11.41 -23.73
N SER A 399 -15.93 12.05 -22.86
CA SER A 399 -16.17 13.50 -22.92
C SER A 399 -14.90 14.27 -22.54
N SER A 400 -14.09 13.71 -21.64
CA SER A 400 -12.74 14.17 -21.31
C SER A 400 -11.96 13.03 -20.61
N GLY A 401 -10.64 13.11 -20.67
CA GLY A 401 -9.73 12.14 -20.08
C GLY A 401 -9.59 10.84 -20.90
N THR A 402 -8.75 9.95 -20.44
CA THR A 402 -8.49 8.64 -21.05
C THR A 402 -8.37 7.59 -19.98
N ALA A 403 -8.86 6.36 -20.23
CA ALA A 403 -8.54 5.21 -19.41
C ALA A 403 -7.11 4.75 -19.74
N GLN A 404 -6.25 4.66 -18.74
CA GLN A 404 -4.83 4.38 -18.92
C GLN A 404 -4.53 2.90 -18.62
N LEU A 405 -3.82 2.25 -19.56
CA LEU A 405 -3.29 0.91 -19.35
C LEU A 405 -2.00 1.00 -18.52
N VAL A 406 -1.94 0.25 -17.45
CA VAL A 406 -0.74 0.11 -16.61
C VAL A 406 -0.44 -1.36 -16.33
N THR A 407 0.83 -1.66 -16.08
CA THR A 407 1.21 -2.99 -15.53
C THR A 407 0.83 -3.08 -14.05
N MET A 408 0.81 -4.28 -13.49
CA MET A 408 0.57 -4.44 -12.05
C MET A 408 1.60 -3.68 -11.21
N ASP A 409 2.87 -3.65 -11.62
CA ASP A 409 3.91 -2.87 -10.92
C ASP A 409 3.63 -1.36 -11.01
N GLY A 410 3.22 -0.87 -12.19
CA GLY A 410 2.81 0.52 -12.39
C GLY A 410 1.57 0.89 -11.57
N LEU A 411 0.62 -0.04 -11.42
CA LEU A 411 -0.55 0.15 -10.56
C LEU A 411 -0.12 0.26 -9.08
N HIS A 412 0.76 -0.62 -8.61
CA HIS A 412 1.29 -0.55 -7.26
C HIS A 412 2.05 0.77 -7.00
N GLU A 413 2.74 1.30 -8.00
CA GLU A 413 3.39 2.61 -7.88
C GLU A 413 2.37 3.75 -7.76
N LEU A 414 1.30 3.75 -8.56
CA LEU A 414 0.21 4.75 -8.47
C LEU A 414 -0.54 4.68 -7.14
N ILE A 415 -0.76 3.48 -6.63
CA ILE A 415 -1.28 3.25 -5.29
C ILE A 415 -0.26 3.79 -4.25
N SER A 416 1.06 3.52 -4.42
CA SER A 416 2.12 3.99 -3.54
C SER A 416 2.26 5.51 -3.49
N GLN A 417 1.89 6.20 -4.53
CA GLN A 417 1.87 7.65 -4.63
C GLN A 417 0.57 8.30 -4.13
N GLY A 418 -0.40 7.52 -3.65
CA GLY A 418 -1.72 8.02 -3.21
C GLY A 418 -2.61 8.54 -4.33
N ILE A 419 -2.32 8.19 -5.59
CA ILE A 419 -3.13 8.58 -6.75
C ILE A 419 -4.37 7.68 -6.87
N LEU A 420 -4.24 6.41 -6.45
CA LEU A 420 -5.29 5.41 -6.48
C LEU A 420 -5.53 4.78 -5.10
N PRO A 421 -6.75 4.39 -4.79
CA PRO A 421 -7.09 3.76 -3.52
C PRO A 421 -6.54 2.33 -3.42
N ASP A 422 -6.12 1.91 -2.24
CA ASP A 422 -5.91 0.51 -1.87
C ASP A 422 -6.71 0.21 -0.60
N TYR A 423 -7.90 -0.32 -0.79
CA TYR A 423 -8.74 -0.80 0.32
C TYR A 423 -8.53 -2.31 0.46
N LYS A 424 -7.35 -2.75 0.90
CA LYS A 424 -7.24 -4.12 1.37
C LYS A 424 -8.11 -4.27 2.60
N SER A 425 -9.00 -5.25 2.58
CA SER A 425 -9.80 -5.59 3.75
C SER A 425 -8.86 -5.75 4.95
N LYS A 426 -9.07 -4.92 5.94
CA LYS A 426 -8.58 -5.17 7.27
C LYS A 426 -9.73 -5.77 8.05
N THR A 427 -9.62 -7.05 8.32
CA THR A 427 -10.32 -7.63 9.45
C THR A 427 -9.81 -6.90 10.69
N VAL A 428 -10.63 -6.00 11.22
CA VAL A 428 -10.36 -5.40 12.53
C VAL A 428 -10.84 -6.40 13.55
N ASP A 429 -9.94 -7.29 13.95
CA ASP A 429 -10.10 -7.98 15.22
C ASP A 429 -10.06 -6.93 16.33
N LYS A 430 -11.11 -6.87 17.14
CA LYS A 430 -11.10 -6.14 18.42
C LYS A 430 -9.94 -6.67 19.23
N GLY A 431 -8.85 -5.90 19.33
CA GLY A 431 -7.63 -6.28 20.04
C GLY A 431 -6.47 -6.70 19.13
N SER A 432 -6.56 -6.49 17.81
CA SER A 432 -5.48 -6.85 16.91
C SER A 432 -4.25 -5.98 17.12
N SER A 433 -3.16 -6.65 17.39
CA SER A 433 -1.82 -6.12 17.32
C SER A 433 -1.49 -5.68 15.90
N LYS A 434 -0.85 -4.54 15.76
CA LYS A 434 -0.32 -4.07 14.47
C LYS A 434 0.94 -4.85 14.14
N THR A 435 0.97 -5.52 12.98
CA THR A 435 2.16 -6.21 12.51
C THR A 435 2.97 -5.30 11.59
N TYR A 436 4.21 -5.04 11.95
CA TYR A 436 5.17 -4.30 11.16
C TYR A 436 6.20 -5.26 10.58
N SER A 437 6.62 -5.02 9.36
CA SER A 437 7.69 -5.79 8.73
C SER A 437 8.76 -4.82 8.21
N LEU A 438 9.96 -4.95 8.72
CA LEU A 438 11.12 -4.14 8.33
C LEU A 438 12.03 -4.97 7.43
N GLN A 439 12.31 -4.48 6.24
CA GLN A 439 13.29 -5.09 5.33
C GLN A 439 14.69 -4.70 5.78
N ILE A 440 15.40 -5.62 6.43
CA ILE A 440 16.74 -5.46 7.00
C ILE A 440 17.82 -6.24 6.26
N GLY A 441 17.49 -6.85 5.14
CA GLY A 441 18.41 -7.59 4.28
C GLY A 441 18.14 -7.29 2.81
N ILE A 442 19.07 -7.75 1.95
CA ILE A 442 19.06 -7.46 0.52
C ILE A 442 18.28 -8.50 -0.32
N ASN A 443 17.72 -9.53 0.32
CA ASN A 443 16.96 -10.57 -0.35
C ASN A 443 15.47 -10.38 -0.11
N SER A 444 14.65 -10.96 -0.97
CA SER A 444 13.19 -10.90 -0.88
C SER A 444 12.57 -11.97 0.04
N ASP A 445 13.39 -12.76 0.73
CA ASP A 445 12.95 -13.82 1.63
C ASP A 445 12.65 -13.32 3.05
N SER A 446 11.92 -14.12 3.82
CA SER A 446 11.56 -13.80 5.20
C SER A 446 12.76 -13.70 6.16
N SER A 447 13.93 -14.24 5.79
CA SER A 447 15.16 -14.12 6.57
C SER A 447 15.76 -12.73 6.50
N SER A 448 15.37 -11.95 5.49
CA SER A 448 15.78 -10.56 5.30
C SER A 448 14.80 -9.55 5.92
N GLN A 449 13.82 -10.02 6.69
CA GLN A 449 12.80 -9.18 7.32
C GLN A 449 12.73 -9.43 8.83
N ILE A 450 12.53 -8.36 9.59
CA ILE A 450 12.07 -8.45 10.99
C ILE A 450 10.61 -8.03 11.03
N SER A 451 9.75 -8.99 11.35
CA SER A 451 8.34 -8.73 11.63
C SER A 451 8.11 -8.70 13.14
N PHE A 452 7.31 -7.76 13.60
CA PHE A 452 6.91 -7.61 14.99
C PHE A 452 5.50 -7.05 15.08
N GLU A 453 4.88 -7.27 16.22
CA GLU A 453 3.53 -6.82 16.52
C GLU A 453 3.56 -5.78 17.62
N LEU A 454 2.91 -4.64 17.40
CA LEU A 454 2.59 -3.66 18.43
C LEU A 454 1.13 -3.84 18.82
N SER A 455 0.89 -4.20 20.06
CA SER A 455 -0.47 -4.28 20.60
C SER A 455 -0.85 -2.92 21.17
N GLY A 456 -2.01 -2.39 20.76
CA GLY A 456 -2.57 -1.20 21.38
C GLY A 456 -2.83 -1.44 22.89
N ILE A 457 -2.58 -0.42 23.69
CA ILE A 457 -2.86 -0.51 25.13
C ILE A 457 -4.31 -0.17 25.39
N ASP A 458 -5.06 -1.13 25.94
CA ASP A 458 -6.42 -0.89 26.40
C ASP A 458 -6.40 -0.33 27.82
N ILE A 459 -6.81 0.91 27.95
CA ILE A 459 -6.96 1.63 29.23
C ILE A 459 -8.41 2.01 29.51
N SER A 460 -9.35 1.50 28.70
CA SER A 460 -10.79 1.83 28.85
C SER A 460 -11.36 1.43 30.21
N ALA A 461 -10.80 0.40 30.83
CA ALA A 461 -11.18 0.00 32.18
C ALA A 461 -10.85 1.04 33.26
N LEU A 462 -10.03 2.05 32.96
CA LEU A 462 -9.71 3.16 33.86
C LEU A 462 -10.68 4.34 33.68
N ASP A 463 -11.45 4.36 32.60
CA ASP A 463 -12.40 5.46 32.32
C ASP A 463 -13.56 5.40 33.34
N GLY A 464 -13.69 6.45 34.14
CA GLY A 464 -14.73 6.51 35.17
C GLY A 464 -14.47 5.63 36.41
N LEU A 465 -13.28 5.06 36.57
CA LEU A 465 -12.92 4.23 37.72
C LEU A 465 -13.04 5.02 39.02
N ASP A 466 -13.85 4.51 39.95
CA ASP A 466 -13.90 5.00 41.33
C ASP A 466 -12.84 4.29 42.15
N LEU A 467 -11.89 5.07 42.71
CA LEU A 467 -10.76 4.51 43.48
C LEU A 467 -11.18 3.92 44.81
N GLU A 468 -12.37 4.19 45.31
CA GLU A 468 -12.91 3.60 46.53
C GLU A 468 -13.46 2.17 46.31
N GLU A 469 -13.72 1.79 45.05
CA GLU A 469 -14.20 0.43 44.73
C GLU A 469 -13.15 -0.63 45.03
N ALA A 470 -13.60 -1.78 45.52
CA ALA A 470 -12.73 -2.89 45.91
C ALA A 470 -11.92 -3.50 44.75
N ASN A 471 -12.38 -3.33 43.51
CA ASN A 471 -11.75 -3.80 42.29
C ASN A 471 -10.79 -2.78 41.66
N ALA A 472 -10.73 -1.53 42.13
CA ALA A 472 -9.93 -0.46 41.52
C ALA A 472 -8.44 -0.84 41.42
N LEU A 473 -7.85 -1.38 42.48
CA LEU A 473 -6.45 -1.82 42.48
C LEU A 473 -6.19 -2.95 41.47
N SER A 474 -7.08 -3.95 41.40
CA SER A 474 -6.94 -5.04 40.43
C SER A 474 -7.04 -4.58 38.99
N THR A 475 -7.96 -3.66 38.71
CA THR A 475 -8.13 -3.05 37.38
C THR A 475 -6.87 -2.27 36.93
N ILE A 476 -6.31 -1.45 37.84
CA ILE A 476 -5.08 -0.71 37.58
C ILE A 476 -3.87 -1.69 37.40
N ASP A 477 -3.79 -2.74 38.20
CA ASP A 477 -2.72 -3.75 38.10
C ASP A 477 -2.80 -4.53 36.76
N GLU A 478 -4.00 -4.80 36.22
CA GLU A 478 -4.18 -5.43 34.90
C GLU A 478 -3.67 -4.53 33.79
N VAL A 479 -4.00 -3.24 33.84
CA VAL A 479 -3.50 -2.25 32.85
C VAL A 479 -1.97 -2.12 32.97
N LEU A 480 -1.43 -2.02 34.18
CA LEU A 480 0.02 -1.96 34.37
C LEU A 480 0.73 -3.20 33.83
N LYS A 481 0.13 -4.38 34.04
CA LYS A 481 0.65 -5.65 33.51
C LYS A 481 0.66 -5.66 31.98
N SER A 482 -0.38 -5.12 31.32
CA SER A 482 -0.43 -5.03 29.84
C SER A 482 0.64 -4.08 29.31
N ILE A 483 0.83 -2.91 29.93
CA ILE A 483 1.88 -1.95 29.58
C ILE A 483 3.27 -2.60 29.69
N ASN A 484 3.56 -3.25 30.83
CA ASN A 484 4.85 -3.90 31.07
C ASN A 484 5.11 -5.08 30.12
N ALA A 485 4.07 -5.81 29.73
CA ALA A 485 4.18 -6.90 28.75
C ALA A 485 4.59 -6.35 27.36
N GLU A 486 4.00 -5.23 26.95
CA GLU A 486 4.34 -4.60 25.68
C GLU A 486 5.75 -3.98 25.72
N GLN A 487 6.14 -3.33 26.81
CA GLN A 487 7.53 -2.86 27.01
C GLN A 487 8.55 -3.99 26.89
N THR A 488 8.25 -5.15 27.44
CA THR A 488 9.15 -6.33 27.37
C THR A 488 9.32 -6.80 25.92
N LYS A 489 8.24 -6.81 25.13
CA LYS A 489 8.30 -7.15 23.70
C LYS A 489 9.13 -6.13 22.92
N LEU A 490 8.93 -4.83 23.18
CA LEU A 490 9.69 -3.77 22.52
C LEU A 490 11.18 -3.83 22.87
N GLY A 491 11.55 -4.06 24.13
CA GLY A 491 12.94 -4.24 24.52
C GLY A 491 13.61 -5.44 23.86
N ALA A 492 12.88 -6.55 23.70
CA ALA A 492 13.39 -7.70 22.95
C ALA A 492 13.57 -7.38 21.46
N LEU A 493 12.69 -6.58 20.88
CA LEU A 493 12.77 -6.13 19.49
C LEU A 493 13.93 -5.17 19.26
N GLU A 494 14.15 -4.23 20.20
CA GLU A 494 15.28 -3.30 20.17
C GLU A 494 16.61 -4.05 20.12
N ASN A 495 16.81 -5.04 21.00
CA ASN A 495 18.00 -5.89 20.97
C ASN A 495 18.15 -6.66 19.64
N ARG A 496 17.04 -7.09 19.01
CA ARG A 496 17.09 -7.77 17.70
C ARG A 496 17.47 -6.82 16.59
N LEU A 497 16.97 -5.59 16.60
CA LEU A 497 17.31 -4.55 15.61
C LEU A 497 18.76 -4.11 15.76
N GLU A 498 19.27 -3.92 16.98
CA GLU A 498 20.67 -3.62 17.22
C GLU A 498 21.60 -4.74 16.72
N SER A 499 21.26 -6.00 16.99
CA SER A 499 22.03 -7.14 16.47
C SER A 499 22.00 -7.22 14.94
N ALA A 500 20.86 -6.86 14.33
CA ALA A 500 20.72 -6.80 12.89
C ALA A 500 21.57 -5.66 12.29
N LEU A 501 21.60 -4.48 12.90
CA LEU A 501 22.44 -3.35 12.51
C LEU A 501 23.94 -3.73 12.54
N GLU A 502 24.39 -4.38 13.62
CA GLU A 502 25.76 -4.87 13.70
C GLU A 502 26.10 -5.85 12.57
N GLN A 503 25.19 -6.81 12.31
CA GLN A 503 25.37 -7.78 11.21
C GLN A 503 25.38 -7.13 9.83
N ILE A 504 24.54 -6.12 9.60
CA ILE A 504 24.49 -5.33 8.36
C ILE A 504 25.83 -4.60 8.20
N GLY A 505 26.31 -3.90 9.25
CA GLY A 505 27.58 -3.18 9.26
C GLY A 505 28.77 -4.10 8.90
N VAL A 506 28.88 -5.26 9.56
CA VAL A 506 29.93 -6.26 9.25
C VAL A 506 29.81 -6.74 7.80
N SER A 507 28.62 -6.97 7.31
CA SER A 507 28.40 -7.42 5.91
C SER A 507 28.79 -6.34 4.90
N TYR A 508 28.41 -5.10 5.18
CA TYR A 508 28.77 -3.93 4.40
C TYR A 508 30.28 -3.75 4.30
N ASP A 509 30.99 -3.74 5.44
CA ASP A 509 32.44 -3.57 5.50
C ASP A 509 33.20 -4.66 4.73
N ASN A 510 32.75 -5.91 4.87
CA ASN A 510 33.32 -7.04 4.13
C ASN A 510 33.15 -6.90 2.61
N LEU A 511 31.98 -6.41 2.16
CA LEU A 511 31.71 -6.19 0.74
C LEU A 511 32.52 -5.02 0.19
N VAL A 512 32.63 -3.91 0.94
CA VAL A 512 33.44 -2.75 0.57
C VAL A 512 34.90 -3.14 0.48
N SER A 513 35.46 -3.88 1.47
CA SER A 513 36.82 -4.39 1.45
C SER A 513 37.06 -5.32 0.26
N THR A 514 36.13 -6.21 -0.03
CA THR A 514 36.22 -7.10 -1.20
C THR A 514 36.17 -6.30 -2.51
N GLN A 515 35.33 -5.31 -2.61
CA GLN A 515 35.23 -4.46 -3.79
C GLN A 515 36.51 -3.65 -4.00
N SER A 516 37.08 -3.08 -2.93
CA SER A 516 38.37 -2.38 -2.94
C SER A 516 39.47 -3.27 -3.47
N THR A 517 39.61 -4.49 -2.96
CA THR A 517 40.61 -5.46 -3.44
C THR A 517 40.48 -5.76 -4.94
N ILE A 518 39.24 -5.78 -5.46
CA ILE A 518 39.00 -6.08 -6.89
C ILE A 518 39.22 -4.86 -7.77
N ARG A 519 38.79 -3.68 -7.34
CA ARG A 519 38.62 -2.51 -8.20
C ARG A 519 39.63 -1.40 -7.98
N ASP A 520 40.13 -1.20 -6.75
CA ASP A 520 40.98 -0.08 -6.43
C ASP A 520 42.39 -0.24 -7.06
N ALA A 521 42.96 0.88 -7.46
CA ALA A 521 44.28 0.94 -8.04
C ALA A 521 45.33 1.27 -6.95
N ASP A 522 46.48 0.59 -7.01
CA ASP A 522 47.66 1.02 -6.27
C ASP A 522 48.27 2.24 -6.97
N ILE A 523 48.13 3.39 -6.34
CA ILE A 523 48.62 4.67 -6.88
C ILE A 523 50.15 4.66 -7.07
N ALA A 524 50.89 3.92 -6.26
CA ALA A 524 52.34 3.83 -6.41
C ALA A 524 52.73 3.03 -7.67
N GLU A 525 51.99 1.93 -7.94
CA GLU A 525 52.15 1.13 -9.14
C GLU A 525 51.76 1.91 -10.40
N GLU A 526 50.59 2.56 -10.39
CA GLU A 526 50.10 3.34 -11.54
C GLU A 526 50.97 4.59 -11.80
N SER A 527 51.49 5.26 -10.75
CA SER A 527 52.46 6.36 -10.91
C SER A 527 53.74 5.90 -11.56
N SER A 528 54.25 4.74 -11.16
CA SER A 528 55.42 4.13 -11.77
C SER A 528 55.19 3.76 -13.24
N ALA A 529 53.98 3.23 -13.54
CA ALA A 529 53.56 2.93 -14.91
C ALA A 529 53.40 4.20 -15.76
N TYR A 530 52.86 5.27 -15.19
CA TYR A 530 52.78 6.58 -15.83
C TYR A 530 54.14 7.10 -16.23
N ILE A 531 55.09 7.21 -15.28
CA ILE A 531 56.46 7.70 -15.53
C ILE A 531 57.16 6.84 -16.58
N ARG A 532 57.09 5.52 -16.46
CA ARG A 532 57.66 4.58 -17.44
C ARG A 532 57.12 4.80 -18.85
N ASN A 533 55.81 4.88 -19.00
CA ASN A 533 55.16 5.07 -20.29
C ASN A 533 55.44 6.48 -20.87
N GLN A 534 55.59 7.49 -20.04
CA GLN A 534 56.00 8.84 -20.46
C GLN A 534 57.43 8.86 -21.00
N ILE A 535 58.38 8.19 -20.31
CA ILE A 535 59.76 8.05 -20.79
C ILE A 535 59.81 7.26 -22.11
N LEU A 536 59.06 6.16 -22.20
CA LEU A 536 58.98 5.34 -23.41
C LEU A 536 58.38 6.11 -24.58
N GLN A 537 57.37 6.94 -24.35
CA GLN A 537 56.73 7.79 -25.36
C GLN A 537 57.74 8.82 -25.90
N GLN A 538 58.48 9.49 -25.01
CA GLN A 538 59.53 10.46 -25.41
C GLN A 538 60.67 9.77 -26.19
N ALA A 539 61.13 8.62 -25.72
CA ALA A 539 62.15 7.84 -26.40
C ALA A 539 61.69 7.35 -27.78
N ALA A 540 60.45 6.84 -27.88
CA ALA A 540 59.86 6.41 -29.15
C ALA A 540 59.71 7.58 -30.14
N ALA A 541 59.30 8.77 -29.68
CA ALA A 541 59.23 9.96 -30.53
C ALA A 541 60.59 10.36 -31.10
N THR A 542 61.61 10.33 -30.26
CA THR A 542 63.05 10.60 -30.72
C THR A 542 63.51 9.56 -31.70
N LEU A 543 63.29 8.26 -31.43
CA LEU A 543 63.69 7.16 -32.35
C LEU A 543 62.91 7.25 -33.68
N MET A 544 61.67 7.72 -33.67
CA MET A 544 60.82 7.90 -34.88
C MET A 544 61.46 8.95 -35.83
N THR A 545 61.96 10.06 -35.27
CA THR A 545 62.62 11.08 -36.06
C THR A 545 63.92 10.51 -36.70
N THR A 546 64.67 9.74 -35.93
CA THR A 546 65.92 9.09 -36.44
C THR A 546 65.63 8.02 -37.49
N ALA A 547 64.62 7.16 -37.26
CA ALA A 547 64.17 6.13 -38.20
C ALA A 547 63.67 6.72 -39.55
N ASN A 548 63.03 7.89 -39.51
CA ASN A 548 62.60 8.58 -40.71
C ASN A 548 63.70 9.30 -41.47
N GLN A 549 64.82 9.67 -40.81
CA GLN A 549 66.00 10.28 -41.44
C GLN A 549 66.86 9.24 -42.11
N THR A 550 66.92 8.01 -41.64
CA THR A 550 67.76 6.94 -42.17
C THR A 550 67.61 6.68 -43.66
N PRO A 551 66.43 6.61 -44.26
CA PRO A 551 66.25 6.45 -45.70
C PRO A 551 66.69 7.68 -46.51
N ALA A 552 66.54 8.89 -45.95
CA ALA A 552 67.01 10.11 -46.63
C ALA A 552 68.53 10.22 -46.70
N ILE A 553 69.24 9.82 -45.62
CA ILE A 553 70.69 9.76 -45.59
C ILE A 553 71.21 8.69 -46.55
N ALA A 554 70.52 7.54 -46.63
CA ALA A 554 70.92 6.49 -47.60
C ALA A 554 70.69 6.92 -49.06
N LEU A 555 69.71 7.78 -49.32
CA LEU A 555 69.48 8.34 -50.66
C LEU A 555 70.49 9.41 -51.03
N GLN A 556 71.09 10.10 -50.05
CA GLN A 556 72.19 11.07 -50.28
C GLN A 556 73.53 10.41 -50.49
N LEU A 557 73.68 9.15 -50.12
CA LEU A 557 74.88 8.37 -50.30
C LEU A 557 74.88 7.52 -51.57
N LEU A 558 73.80 7.49 -52.31
CA LEU A 558 73.70 6.88 -53.63
C LEU A 558 73.77 7.98 -54.72
#